data_bda587cdf7c028a4b8d709688b006cfe
#
_entry.id   bda587cdf7c028a4b8d709688b006cfe
#
_cell.length_a   1.000
_cell.length_b   1.000
_cell.length_c   1.000
_cell.angle_alpha   90.00
_cell.angle_beta   90.00
_cell.angle_gamma   90.00
#
_symmetry.space_group_name_H-M   'P 1'
#
loop_
_entity.id
_entity.type
_entity.pdbx_description
1 polymer ?
#
loop_
_entity_poly.entity_id
_entity_poly.type
_entity_poly.pdbx_seq_one_letter_code
_entity_poly.pdbx_strand_id
1 'polypeptide(L)'
;MKFIGIIPARYASTRFPGKPLAMIGGMTMIERVYRRVTEALGEGNAAVATDDSRIYDAVEAFGGRAVMTSTEHRSGTDRCREAYNRLDSDADVVINIQGDEPFIAKSQIEALKACFDDKDVEIATLARPFDKSRGFEALFDPNTPKVVMDGKMNALYFSRSIIPYVRGAEWKEWLDKTVFHTHVGLYGYRAASLENITRLPQSPLELAESLEQLRWLQAGYKIRVALTDEATIGIDTPADLEAACRLLE
;
A
#
# COMPACT_ATOMS: atom_id res chain seq x y z
N MET A 1 -1.96 20.43 7.62
CA MET A 1 -1.95 19.60 6.40
C MET A 1 -3.18 18.71 6.41
N LYS A 2 -3.93 18.64 5.32
CA LYS A 2 -5.14 17.82 5.19
C LYS A 2 -4.78 16.52 4.47
N PHE A 3 -5.32 15.40 4.96
CA PHE A 3 -5.10 14.08 4.40
C PHE A 3 -6.44 13.46 4.01
N ILE A 4 -6.44 12.67 2.92
CA ILE A 4 -7.55 11.83 2.54
C ILE A 4 -7.05 10.42 2.24
N GLY A 5 -7.72 9.41 2.78
CA GLY A 5 -7.47 8.00 2.47
C GLY A 5 -8.37 7.54 1.34
N ILE A 6 -7.78 7.04 0.26
CA ILE A 6 -8.51 6.45 -0.84
C ILE A 6 -8.18 4.96 -0.90
N ILE A 7 -9.22 4.14 -0.93
CA ILE A 7 -9.15 2.69 -0.90
C ILE A 7 -9.58 2.16 -2.28
N PRO A 8 -8.62 1.88 -3.19
CA PRO A 8 -8.98 1.29 -4.48
C PRO A 8 -9.47 -0.15 -4.29
N ALA A 9 -10.64 -0.46 -4.85
CA ALA A 9 -11.26 -1.77 -4.77
C ALA A 9 -11.84 -2.20 -6.11
N ARG A 10 -11.48 -3.41 -6.58
CA ARG A 10 -12.01 -4.01 -7.79
C ARG A 10 -12.70 -5.33 -7.47
N TYR A 11 -13.82 -5.58 -8.14
CA TYR A 11 -14.49 -6.88 -8.03
C TYR A 11 -13.74 -7.96 -8.80
N ALA A 12 -13.29 -7.61 -10.01
CA ALA A 12 -12.55 -8.53 -10.88
C ALA A 12 -11.13 -8.76 -10.34
N SER A 13 -10.93 -9.92 -9.76
CA SER A 13 -9.63 -10.45 -9.34
C SER A 13 -9.51 -11.88 -9.84
N THR A 14 -8.38 -12.22 -10.45
CA THR A 14 -8.15 -13.57 -10.98
C THR A 14 -8.00 -14.63 -9.90
N ARG A 15 -7.39 -14.28 -8.77
CA ARG A 15 -7.13 -15.19 -7.64
C ARG A 15 -8.31 -15.29 -6.69
N PHE A 16 -9.06 -14.21 -6.50
CA PHE A 16 -10.16 -14.14 -5.55
C PHE A 16 -11.22 -13.11 -6.02
N PRO A 17 -12.13 -13.48 -6.95
CA PRO A 17 -13.22 -12.62 -7.41
C PRO A 17 -14.12 -12.19 -6.27
N GLY A 18 -14.51 -10.90 -6.23
CA GLY A 18 -15.36 -10.37 -5.19
C GLY A 18 -14.68 -10.20 -3.81
N LYS A 19 -13.34 -10.32 -3.75
CA LYS A 19 -12.52 -10.18 -2.54
C LYS A 19 -12.95 -9.03 -1.62
N PRO A 20 -13.22 -7.80 -2.10
CA PRO A 20 -13.62 -6.69 -1.23
C PRO A 20 -14.91 -6.95 -0.43
N LEU A 21 -15.79 -7.79 -0.95
CA LEU A 21 -17.07 -8.15 -0.33
C LEU A 21 -17.00 -9.42 0.53
N ALA A 22 -15.84 -10.08 0.59
CA ALA A 22 -15.64 -11.26 1.44
C ALA A 22 -15.79 -10.88 2.93
N MET A 23 -16.46 -11.75 3.68
CA MET A 23 -16.76 -11.53 5.10
C MET A 23 -15.59 -11.91 5.99
N ILE A 24 -15.24 -11.02 6.92
CA ILE A 24 -14.22 -11.23 7.95
C ILE A 24 -14.84 -10.84 9.30
N GLY A 25 -15.14 -11.82 10.16
CA GLY A 25 -15.68 -11.56 11.48
C GLY A 25 -16.93 -10.65 11.47
N GLY A 26 -17.90 -10.94 10.60
CA GLY A 26 -19.19 -10.23 10.55
C GLY A 26 -19.22 -8.91 9.74
N MET A 27 -18.08 -8.47 9.17
CA MET A 27 -17.99 -7.29 8.29
C MET A 27 -17.36 -7.68 6.97
N THR A 28 -17.68 -6.95 5.88
CA THR A 28 -16.94 -7.11 4.62
C THR A 28 -15.50 -6.64 4.76
N MET A 29 -14.60 -7.19 3.95
CA MET A 29 -13.20 -6.77 3.92
C MET A 29 -13.08 -5.26 3.69
N ILE A 30 -13.81 -4.72 2.71
CA ILE A 30 -13.77 -3.29 2.39
C ILE A 30 -14.29 -2.42 3.53
N GLU A 31 -15.32 -2.87 4.26
CA GLU A 31 -15.82 -2.16 5.43
C GLU A 31 -14.78 -2.09 6.54
N ARG A 32 -14.05 -3.19 6.79
CA ARG A 32 -12.95 -3.20 7.78
C ARG A 32 -11.87 -2.21 7.43
N VAL A 33 -11.39 -2.23 6.18
CA VAL A 33 -10.38 -1.27 5.72
C VAL A 33 -10.90 0.15 5.88
N TYR A 34 -12.13 0.44 5.42
CA TYR A 34 -12.73 1.76 5.51
C TYR A 34 -12.80 2.28 6.95
N ARG A 35 -13.27 1.45 7.89
CA ARG A 35 -13.34 1.82 9.31
C ARG A 35 -11.97 2.10 9.92
N ARG A 36 -10.94 1.30 9.59
CA ARG A 36 -9.55 1.53 10.03
C ARG A 36 -9.00 2.86 9.51
N VAL A 37 -9.27 3.17 8.25
CA VAL A 37 -8.86 4.44 7.64
C VAL A 37 -9.58 5.62 8.30
N THR A 38 -10.88 5.51 8.52
CA THR A 38 -11.68 6.54 9.20
C THR A 38 -11.21 6.75 10.65
N GLU A 39 -10.87 5.68 11.37
CA GLU A 39 -10.29 5.78 12.73
C GLU A 39 -8.97 6.56 12.75
N ALA A 40 -8.15 6.43 11.70
CA ALA A 40 -6.83 7.07 11.63
C ALA A 40 -6.89 8.51 11.10
N LEU A 41 -7.80 8.79 10.15
CA LEU A 41 -7.84 10.07 9.45
C LEU A 41 -9.01 10.98 9.89
N GLY A 42 -9.97 10.44 10.63
CA GLY A 42 -11.20 11.12 11.03
C GLY A 42 -12.32 10.96 10.01
N GLU A 43 -13.55 11.20 10.48
CA GLU A 43 -14.76 11.12 9.64
C GLU A 43 -14.68 12.04 8.43
N GLY A 44 -15.18 11.56 7.27
CA GLY A 44 -15.17 12.30 6.02
C GLY A 44 -13.85 12.28 5.25
N ASN A 45 -12.77 11.77 5.85
CA ASN A 45 -11.44 11.70 5.23
C ASN A 45 -11.08 10.32 4.66
N ALA A 46 -12.08 9.48 4.39
CA ALA A 46 -11.92 8.18 3.75
C ALA A 46 -12.91 8.05 2.58
N ALA A 47 -12.49 7.38 1.49
CA ALA A 47 -13.35 7.02 0.39
C ALA A 47 -12.90 5.71 -0.27
N VAL A 48 -13.87 4.91 -0.74
CA VAL A 48 -13.61 3.73 -1.57
C VAL A 48 -13.74 4.11 -3.03
N ALA A 49 -12.72 3.80 -3.82
CA ALA A 49 -12.71 4.01 -5.27
C ALA A 49 -12.93 2.67 -5.99
N THR A 50 -14.03 2.53 -6.70
CA THR A 50 -14.40 1.26 -7.36
C THR A 50 -14.96 1.46 -8.75
N ASP A 51 -14.90 0.43 -9.58
CA ASP A 51 -15.52 0.35 -10.90
C ASP A 51 -16.72 -0.61 -10.92
N ASP A 52 -17.16 -1.09 -9.75
CA ASP A 52 -18.21 -2.10 -9.62
C ASP A 52 -19.35 -1.63 -8.70
N SER A 53 -20.59 -1.65 -9.21
CA SER A 53 -21.75 -1.19 -8.44
C SER A 53 -22.00 -1.99 -7.16
N ARG A 54 -21.68 -3.28 -7.14
CA ARG A 54 -21.86 -4.14 -5.96
C ARG A 54 -20.99 -3.67 -4.80
N ILE A 55 -19.74 -3.23 -5.09
CA ILE A 55 -18.85 -2.66 -4.09
C ILE A 55 -19.35 -1.28 -3.68
N TYR A 56 -19.76 -0.46 -4.65
CA TYR A 56 -20.34 0.86 -4.41
C TYR A 56 -21.53 0.77 -3.44
N ASP A 57 -22.52 -0.07 -3.78
CA ASP A 57 -23.74 -0.25 -2.98
C ASP A 57 -23.43 -0.78 -1.58
N ALA A 58 -22.46 -1.70 -1.45
CA ALA A 58 -22.04 -2.23 -0.16
C ALA A 58 -21.40 -1.14 0.72
N VAL A 59 -20.61 -0.22 0.13
CA VAL A 59 -19.99 0.89 0.87
C VAL A 59 -21.04 1.88 1.35
N GLU A 60 -22.00 2.25 0.49
CA GLU A 60 -23.13 3.12 0.86
C GLU A 60 -24.00 2.48 1.98
N ALA A 61 -24.19 1.16 1.92
CA ALA A 61 -25.02 0.44 2.89
C ALA A 61 -24.48 0.51 4.33
N PHE A 62 -23.16 0.58 4.53
CA PHE A 62 -22.58 0.78 5.86
C PHE A 62 -22.30 2.27 6.20
N GLY A 63 -22.76 3.19 5.36
CA GLY A 63 -22.59 4.64 5.55
C GLY A 63 -21.19 5.16 5.16
N GLY A 64 -20.44 4.39 4.38
CA GLY A 64 -19.14 4.82 3.83
C GLY A 64 -19.32 5.73 2.61
N ARG A 65 -18.22 6.39 2.21
CA ARG A 65 -18.17 7.22 1.00
C ARG A 65 -17.58 6.42 -0.16
N ALA A 66 -18.36 6.23 -1.23
CA ALA A 66 -17.92 5.53 -2.43
C ALA A 66 -17.80 6.47 -3.62
N VAL A 67 -16.86 6.19 -4.52
CA VAL A 67 -16.66 6.91 -5.78
C VAL A 67 -16.53 5.92 -6.92
N MET A 68 -17.43 6.03 -7.90
CA MET A 68 -17.29 5.28 -9.15
C MET A 68 -16.14 5.82 -9.97
N THR A 69 -15.30 4.93 -10.48
CA THR A 69 -14.11 5.23 -11.29
C THR A 69 -14.09 4.36 -12.55
N SER A 70 -13.24 4.71 -13.51
CA SER A 70 -13.12 3.98 -14.77
C SER A 70 -12.65 2.52 -14.55
N THR A 71 -13.13 1.62 -15.39
CA THR A 71 -12.66 0.23 -15.52
C THR A 71 -11.27 0.13 -16.16
N GLU A 72 -10.83 1.19 -16.86
CA GLU A 72 -9.60 1.21 -17.67
C GLU A 72 -8.32 1.40 -16.83
N HIS A 73 -8.45 1.69 -15.53
CA HIS A 73 -7.27 1.88 -14.68
C HIS A 73 -6.44 0.62 -14.55
N ARG A 74 -5.13 0.77 -14.80
CA ARG A 74 -4.15 -0.32 -14.72
C ARG A 74 -3.61 -0.50 -13.31
N SER A 75 -3.63 0.57 -12.49
CA SER A 75 -3.09 0.55 -11.12
C SER A 75 -4.08 1.13 -10.10
N GLY A 76 -3.84 0.81 -8.83
CA GLY A 76 -4.53 1.44 -7.71
C GLY A 76 -4.24 2.94 -7.63
N THR A 77 -3.03 3.36 -8.01
CA THR A 77 -2.60 4.77 -8.01
C THR A 77 -3.39 5.61 -9.02
N ASP A 78 -3.60 5.09 -10.23
CA ASP A 78 -4.43 5.75 -11.25
C ASP A 78 -5.87 5.92 -10.78
N ARG A 79 -6.41 4.89 -10.12
CA ARG A 79 -7.75 4.91 -9.54
C ARG A 79 -7.86 5.92 -8.40
N CYS A 80 -6.85 6.00 -7.54
CA CYS A 80 -6.79 6.99 -6.47
C CYS A 80 -6.80 8.43 -7.01
N ARG A 81 -6.05 8.70 -8.10
CA ARG A 81 -6.06 10.01 -8.74
C ARG A 81 -7.43 10.39 -9.26
N GLU A 82 -8.10 9.49 -10.01
CA GLU A 82 -9.44 9.79 -10.53
C GLU A 82 -10.43 10.02 -9.38
N ALA A 83 -10.40 9.17 -8.36
CA ALA A 83 -11.27 9.33 -7.20
C ALA A 83 -11.04 10.66 -6.48
N TYR A 84 -9.77 11.04 -6.25
CA TYR A 84 -9.41 12.32 -5.64
C TYR A 84 -10.03 13.50 -6.42
N ASN A 85 -9.89 13.51 -7.75
CA ASN A 85 -10.43 14.55 -8.60
C ASN A 85 -11.99 14.59 -8.59
N ARG A 86 -12.65 13.44 -8.55
CA ARG A 86 -14.11 13.34 -8.48
C ARG A 86 -14.69 13.74 -7.12
N LEU A 87 -13.90 13.57 -6.06
CA LEU A 87 -14.29 13.94 -4.70
C LEU A 87 -14.25 15.44 -4.46
N ASP A 88 -13.66 16.22 -5.38
CA ASP A 88 -13.43 17.67 -5.24
C ASP A 88 -12.78 17.97 -3.87
N SER A 89 -11.79 17.17 -3.50
CA SER A 89 -11.14 17.21 -2.21
C SER A 89 -10.07 18.31 -2.18
N ASP A 90 -9.99 19.03 -1.08
CA ASP A 90 -8.94 20.02 -0.79
C ASP A 90 -7.77 19.44 0.05
N ALA A 91 -7.67 18.11 0.11
CA ALA A 91 -6.59 17.45 0.82
C ALA A 91 -5.23 17.71 0.15
N ASP A 92 -4.22 18.03 0.96
CA ASP A 92 -2.85 18.25 0.51
C ASP A 92 -2.16 16.93 0.12
N VAL A 93 -2.55 15.84 0.79
CA VAL A 93 -1.96 14.49 0.65
C VAL A 93 -3.04 13.44 0.49
N VAL A 94 -2.87 12.59 -0.52
CA VAL A 94 -3.68 11.40 -0.77
C VAL A 94 -2.93 10.16 -0.27
N ILE A 95 -3.57 9.39 0.59
CA ILE A 95 -3.05 8.09 1.06
C ILE A 95 -3.77 6.98 0.31
N ASN A 96 -3.01 6.16 -0.40
CA ASN A 96 -3.49 4.98 -1.12
C ASN A 96 -3.39 3.77 -0.19
N ILE A 97 -4.53 3.30 0.30
CA ILE A 97 -4.63 2.16 1.21
C ILE A 97 -5.20 0.96 0.43
N GLN A 98 -4.47 -0.15 0.43
CA GLN A 98 -4.91 -1.33 -0.31
C GLN A 98 -6.21 -1.90 0.30
N GLY A 99 -7.20 -2.18 -0.57
CA GLY A 99 -8.51 -2.70 -0.14
C GLY A 99 -8.48 -4.14 0.39
N ASP A 100 -7.32 -4.78 0.38
CA ASP A 100 -7.06 -6.15 0.84
C ASP A 100 -6.20 -6.21 2.12
N GLU A 101 -6.02 -5.07 2.81
CA GLU A 101 -5.32 -4.97 4.09
C GLU A 101 -6.28 -4.63 5.25
N PRO A 102 -7.21 -5.54 5.65
CA PRO A 102 -8.23 -5.26 6.65
C PRO A 102 -7.70 -5.07 8.07
N PHE A 103 -6.41 -5.36 8.29
CA PHE A 103 -5.72 -5.22 9.57
C PHE A 103 -4.72 -4.07 9.59
N ILE A 104 -4.81 -3.15 8.61
CA ILE A 104 -3.93 -1.98 8.62
C ILE A 104 -4.02 -1.26 9.97
N ALA A 105 -2.86 -0.97 10.56
CA ALA A 105 -2.79 -0.35 11.88
C ALA A 105 -2.82 1.19 11.73
N LYS A 106 -3.47 1.85 12.69
CA LYS A 106 -3.47 3.32 12.78
C LYS A 106 -2.05 3.87 12.87
N SER A 107 -1.16 3.19 13.61
CA SER A 107 0.27 3.55 13.74
C SER A 107 1.00 3.60 12.39
N GLN A 108 0.65 2.72 11.43
CA GLN A 108 1.21 2.73 10.09
C GLN A 108 0.77 3.98 9.30
N ILE A 109 -0.49 4.33 9.38
CA ILE A 109 -1.02 5.54 8.73
C ILE A 109 -0.38 6.80 9.35
N GLU A 110 -0.25 6.85 10.68
CA GLU A 110 0.38 7.96 11.37
C GLU A 110 1.88 8.08 11.03
N ALA A 111 2.61 6.97 10.94
CA ALA A 111 4.01 6.98 10.52
C ALA A 111 4.18 7.50 9.09
N LEU A 112 3.27 7.13 8.19
CA LEU A 112 3.25 7.64 6.83
C LEU A 112 2.96 9.15 6.79
N LYS A 113 1.97 9.62 7.57
CA LYS A 113 1.61 11.03 7.66
C LYS A 113 2.78 11.88 8.14
N ALA A 114 3.52 11.42 9.14
CA ALA A 114 4.68 12.12 9.69
C ALA A 114 5.78 12.39 8.65
N CYS A 115 5.89 11.59 7.59
CA CYS A 115 6.83 11.86 6.52
C CYS A 115 6.58 13.22 5.84
N PHE A 116 5.34 13.68 5.80
CA PHE A 116 4.94 14.92 5.12
C PHE A 116 5.11 16.18 5.97
N ASP A 117 5.56 16.07 7.22
CA ASP A 117 6.00 17.21 8.02
C ASP A 117 7.22 17.88 7.37
N ASP A 118 8.04 17.11 6.65
CA ASP A 118 9.04 17.61 5.72
C ASP A 118 8.34 18.06 4.41
N LYS A 119 8.46 19.35 4.10
CA LYS A 119 7.79 19.96 2.94
C LYS A 119 8.33 19.46 1.60
N ASP A 120 9.56 18.93 1.59
CA ASP A 120 10.22 18.44 0.40
C ASP A 120 9.82 16.99 0.07
N VAL A 121 9.06 16.33 0.93
CA VAL A 121 8.55 14.98 0.68
C VAL A 121 7.32 15.05 -0.23
N GLU A 122 7.44 14.47 -1.41
CA GLU A 122 6.39 14.36 -2.41
C GLU A 122 5.66 13.02 -2.37
N ILE A 123 6.42 11.93 -2.12
CA ILE A 123 5.94 10.55 -2.06
C ILE A 123 6.52 9.91 -0.81
N ALA A 124 5.70 9.19 -0.08
CA ALA A 124 6.14 8.38 1.06
C ALA A 124 5.56 6.98 1.01
N THR A 125 6.27 6.05 1.63
CA THR A 125 5.85 4.66 1.83
C THR A 125 6.39 4.12 3.14
N LEU A 126 6.09 2.87 3.45
CA LEU A 126 6.59 2.21 4.65
C LEU A 126 7.51 1.04 4.32
N ALA A 127 8.39 0.74 5.24
CA ALA A 127 9.15 -0.50 5.25
C ALA A 127 9.18 -1.10 6.65
N ARG A 128 9.39 -2.39 6.71
CA ARG A 128 9.51 -3.14 7.96
C ARG A 128 10.84 -3.88 8.00
N PRO A 129 11.57 -3.86 9.13
CA PRO A 129 12.68 -4.77 9.31
C PRO A 129 12.21 -6.21 9.08
N PHE A 130 12.99 -6.99 8.35
CA PHE A 130 12.67 -8.39 8.11
C PHE A 130 12.73 -9.17 9.42
N ASP A 131 11.68 -9.93 9.70
CA ASP A 131 11.60 -10.78 10.88
C ASP A 131 12.52 -12.00 10.72
N LYS A 132 13.65 -11.98 11.41
CA LYS A 132 14.65 -13.04 11.38
C LYS A 132 14.12 -14.42 11.83
N SER A 133 13.04 -14.44 12.63
CA SER A 133 12.43 -15.69 13.10
C SER A 133 11.81 -16.52 11.96
N ARG A 134 11.50 -15.87 10.83
CA ARG A 134 10.99 -16.53 9.61
C ARG A 134 12.05 -17.36 8.87
N GLY A 135 13.29 -17.22 9.27
CA GLY A 135 14.42 -17.88 8.61
C GLY A 135 14.86 -17.18 7.33
N PHE A 136 16.06 -17.52 6.88
CA PHE A 136 16.69 -16.90 5.73
C PHE A 136 15.90 -17.18 4.42
N GLU A 137 15.35 -18.37 4.28
CA GLU A 137 14.61 -18.81 3.08
C GLU A 137 13.42 -17.91 2.77
N ALA A 138 12.80 -17.31 3.79
CA ALA A 138 11.68 -16.37 3.60
C ALA A 138 12.09 -15.05 2.92
N LEU A 139 13.38 -14.70 2.88
CA LEU A 139 13.87 -13.56 2.07
C LEU A 139 13.76 -13.81 0.57
N PHE A 140 13.75 -15.06 0.11
CA PHE A 140 13.62 -15.40 -1.31
C PHE A 140 12.19 -15.23 -1.84
N ASP A 141 11.20 -15.02 -0.96
CA ASP A 141 9.83 -14.80 -1.42
C ASP A 141 9.75 -13.55 -2.32
N PRO A 142 9.46 -13.70 -3.61
CA PRO A 142 9.38 -12.58 -4.55
C PRO A 142 8.11 -11.73 -4.35
N ASN A 143 7.13 -12.24 -3.59
CA ASN A 143 5.90 -11.49 -3.27
C ASN A 143 6.11 -10.49 -2.13
N THR A 144 7.22 -10.59 -1.43
CA THR A 144 7.66 -9.65 -0.39
C THR A 144 8.84 -8.81 -0.92
N PRO A 145 8.61 -7.68 -1.62
CA PRO A 145 9.68 -6.85 -2.15
C PRO A 145 10.55 -6.29 -1.04
N LYS A 146 11.85 -6.17 -1.30
CA LYS A 146 12.84 -5.57 -0.39
C LYS A 146 13.10 -4.14 -0.82
N VAL A 147 13.52 -3.31 0.11
CA VAL A 147 13.89 -1.92 -0.14
C VAL A 147 15.20 -1.58 0.55
N VAL A 148 16.06 -0.86 -0.15
CA VAL A 148 17.26 -0.24 0.40
C VAL A 148 17.09 1.28 0.41
N MET A 149 17.62 1.93 1.45
CA MET A 149 17.41 3.35 1.71
C MET A 149 18.73 4.08 1.91
N ASP A 150 18.73 5.37 1.63
CA ASP A 150 19.85 6.26 1.96
C ASP A 150 19.81 6.67 3.46
N GLY A 151 20.85 7.39 3.89
CA GLY A 151 20.95 7.88 5.27
C GLY A 151 19.87 8.93 5.66
N LYS A 152 19.07 9.39 4.70
CA LYS A 152 17.92 10.29 4.91
C LYS A 152 16.60 9.55 4.80
N MET A 153 16.62 8.23 4.78
CA MET A 153 15.44 7.39 4.63
C MET A 153 14.70 7.60 3.30
N ASN A 154 15.40 7.91 2.22
CA ASN A 154 14.82 7.86 0.89
C ASN A 154 15.15 6.51 0.25
N ALA A 155 14.18 5.91 -0.43
CA ALA A 155 14.39 4.66 -1.15
C ALA A 155 15.44 4.84 -2.24
N LEU A 156 16.44 3.97 -2.27
CA LEU A 156 17.41 3.86 -3.35
C LEU A 156 16.94 2.90 -4.44
N TYR A 157 16.34 1.77 -4.02
CA TYR A 157 15.78 0.78 -4.93
C TYR A 157 14.81 -0.16 -4.21
N PHE A 158 13.83 -0.68 -4.95
CA PHE A 158 12.95 -1.77 -4.54
C PHE A 158 13.19 -2.97 -5.44
N SER A 159 13.23 -4.17 -4.90
CA SER A 159 13.40 -5.39 -5.68
C SER A 159 12.67 -6.59 -5.08
N ARG A 160 12.21 -7.47 -5.95
CA ARG A 160 11.75 -8.82 -5.56
C ARG A 160 12.92 -9.72 -5.20
N SER A 161 14.11 -9.44 -5.74
CA SER A 161 15.36 -10.10 -5.33
C SER A 161 15.77 -9.67 -3.94
N ILE A 162 16.69 -10.43 -3.32
CA ILE A 162 17.28 -10.06 -2.05
C ILE A 162 18.27 -8.92 -2.26
N ILE A 163 18.03 -7.80 -1.62
CA ILE A 163 18.92 -6.63 -1.56
C ILE A 163 19.02 -6.15 -0.11
N PRO A 164 20.22 -5.69 0.36
CA PRO A 164 21.52 -5.70 -0.34
C PRO A 164 22.16 -7.09 -0.40
N TYR A 165 23.14 -7.27 -1.29
CA TYR A 165 24.03 -8.43 -1.27
C TYR A 165 25.06 -8.26 -0.16
N VAL A 166 25.31 -9.29 0.64
CA VAL A 166 26.31 -9.27 1.72
C VAL A 166 27.56 -10.00 1.28
N ARG A 167 28.54 -9.24 0.79
CA ARG A 167 29.81 -9.80 0.33
C ARG A 167 30.65 -10.35 1.48
N GLY A 168 31.26 -11.50 1.27
CA GLY A 168 32.19 -12.10 2.23
C GLY A 168 31.52 -12.88 3.37
N ALA A 169 30.22 -13.16 3.24
CA ALA A 169 29.47 -14.02 4.15
C ALA A 169 28.66 -15.06 3.36
N GLU A 170 28.51 -16.23 3.91
CA GLU A 170 27.55 -17.20 3.40
C GLU A 170 26.13 -16.68 3.57
N TRP A 171 25.26 -16.94 2.61
CA TRP A 171 23.88 -16.42 2.59
C TRP A 171 23.07 -16.72 3.86
N LYS A 172 23.32 -17.86 4.51
CA LYS A 172 22.69 -18.22 5.80
C LYS A 172 23.07 -17.29 6.95
N GLU A 173 24.19 -16.59 6.84
CA GLU A 173 24.69 -15.65 7.84
C GLU A 173 24.21 -14.21 7.59
N TRP A 174 23.57 -13.92 6.44
CA TRP A 174 23.24 -12.56 6.05
C TRP A 174 22.33 -11.83 7.04
N LEU A 175 21.39 -12.57 7.65
CA LEU A 175 20.49 -12.00 8.67
C LEU A 175 21.23 -11.51 9.93
N ASP A 176 22.43 -12.03 10.20
CA ASP A 176 23.26 -11.61 11.32
C ASP A 176 24.20 -10.47 10.97
N LYS A 177 24.44 -10.23 9.67
CA LYS A 177 25.36 -9.20 9.18
C LYS A 177 24.68 -7.88 8.87
N THR A 178 23.40 -7.90 8.47
CA THR A 178 22.66 -6.67 8.12
C THR A 178 21.18 -6.82 8.38
N VAL A 179 20.51 -5.67 8.47
CA VAL A 179 19.04 -5.61 8.55
C VAL A 179 18.50 -5.49 7.12
N PHE A 180 17.70 -6.48 6.71
CA PHE A 180 16.91 -6.39 5.49
C PHE A 180 15.59 -5.69 5.79
N HIS A 181 15.09 -4.91 4.82
CA HIS A 181 13.81 -4.24 4.96
C HIS A 181 12.86 -4.74 3.88
N THR A 182 11.66 -5.11 4.29
CA THR A 182 10.57 -5.47 3.39
C THR A 182 9.65 -4.27 3.20
N HIS A 183 9.26 -4.04 1.97
CA HIS A 183 8.36 -2.96 1.62
C HIS A 183 6.93 -3.26 2.09
N VAL A 184 6.26 -2.24 2.61
CA VAL A 184 4.83 -2.26 2.95
C VAL A 184 4.09 -1.38 1.96
N GLY A 185 3.10 -1.95 1.25
CA GLY A 185 2.41 -1.36 0.10
C GLY A 185 1.48 -0.18 0.41
N LEU A 186 1.74 0.57 1.47
CA LEU A 186 1.03 1.78 1.84
C LEU A 186 1.77 3.00 1.28
N TYR A 187 1.06 3.86 0.54
CA TYR A 187 1.64 5.04 -0.08
C TYR A 187 0.90 6.31 0.27
N GLY A 188 1.66 7.40 0.44
CA GLY A 188 1.14 8.76 0.49
C GLY A 188 1.76 9.59 -0.63
N TYR A 189 0.96 10.48 -1.21
CA TYR A 189 1.40 11.38 -2.28
C TYR A 189 0.89 12.79 -2.01
N ARG A 190 1.73 13.80 -2.23
CA ARG A 190 1.15 15.14 -2.39
C ARG A 190 0.22 15.13 -3.60
N ALA A 191 -0.91 15.82 -3.52
CA ALA A 191 -1.93 15.81 -4.57
C ALA A 191 -1.35 16.18 -5.94
N ALA A 192 -0.47 17.19 -6.01
CA ALA A 192 0.20 17.57 -7.25
C ALA A 192 1.14 16.47 -7.78
N SER A 193 1.85 15.77 -6.90
CA SER A 193 2.74 14.68 -7.30
C SER A 193 1.95 13.47 -7.79
N LEU A 194 0.81 13.14 -7.17
CA LEU A 194 -0.10 12.09 -7.63
C LEU A 194 -0.55 12.35 -9.08
N GLU A 195 -0.94 13.59 -9.39
CA GLU A 195 -1.33 13.97 -10.75
C GLU A 195 -0.19 13.76 -11.77
N ASN A 196 1.05 14.06 -11.38
CA ASN A 196 2.20 13.96 -12.26
C ASN A 196 2.66 12.51 -12.46
N ILE A 197 2.78 11.71 -11.38
CA ILE A 197 3.31 10.34 -11.47
C ILE A 197 2.39 9.39 -12.23
N THR A 198 1.08 9.61 -12.21
CA THR A 198 0.10 8.82 -12.96
C THR A 198 0.13 9.08 -14.47
N ARG A 199 0.75 10.18 -14.92
CA ARG A 199 0.96 10.48 -16.34
C ARG A 199 2.26 9.90 -16.91
N LEU A 200 3.13 9.36 -16.06
CA LEU A 200 4.38 8.77 -16.49
C LEU A 200 4.12 7.48 -17.29
N PRO A 201 4.84 7.26 -18.39
CA PRO A 201 4.79 5.98 -19.08
C PRO A 201 5.41 4.88 -18.21
N GLN A 202 4.95 3.64 -18.39
CA GLN A 202 5.58 2.50 -17.74
C GLN A 202 7.07 2.43 -18.05
N SER A 203 7.86 2.13 -17.04
CA SER A 203 9.32 2.11 -17.15
C SER A 203 9.86 0.68 -17.28
N PRO A 204 11.07 0.48 -17.88
CA PRO A 204 11.65 -0.84 -17.99
C PRO A 204 11.84 -1.56 -16.64
N LEU A 205 12.23 -0.86 -15.60
CA LEU A 205 12.39 -1.47 -14.27
C LEU A 205 11.06 -1.87 -13.65
N GLU A 206 10.03 -1.02 -13.79
CA GLU A 206 8.67 -1.35 -13.36
C GLU A 206 8.17 -2.62 -14.05
N LEU A 207 8.36 -2.72 -15.37
CA LEU A 207 7.91 -3.89 -16.13
C LEU A 207 8.66 -5.16 -15.73
N ALA A 208 9.98 -5.06 -15.49
CA ALA A 208 10.81 -6.19 -15.09
C ALA A 208 10.46 -6.73 -13.72
N GLU A 209 10.30 -5.85 -12.73
CA GLU A 209 10.02 -6.21 -11.34
C GLU A 209 8.50 -6.27 -11.03
N SER A 210 7.64 -5.76 -11.92
CA SER A 210 6.22 -5.53 -11.65
C SER A 210 6.01 -4.73 -10.35
N LEU A 211 6.78 -3.65 -10.20
CA LEU A 211 6.79 -2.74 -9.06
C LEU A 211 6.61 -1.30 -9.56
N GLU A 212 5.40 -0.75 -9.42
CA GLU A 212 5.02 0.57 -9.96
C GLU A 212 5.94 1.70 -9.50
N GLN A 213 6.38 1.67 -8.25
CA GLN A 213 7.24 2.71 -7.67
C GLN A 213 8.61 2.85 -8.34
N LEU A 214 9.06 1.86 -9.08
CA LEU A 214 10.29 1.94 -9.86
C LEU A 214 10.17 2.93 -11.03
N ARG A 215 8.96 3.12 -11.58
CA ARG A 215 8.67 4.16 -12.57
C ARG A 215 8.96 5.55 -12.00
N TRP A 216 8.54 5.80 -10.77
CA TRP A 216 8.72 7.08 -10.10
C TRP A 216 10.20 7.34 -9.79
N LEU A 217 10.92 6.33 -9.27
CA LEU A 217 12.37 6.42 -9.04
C LEU A 217 13.14 6.70 -10.35
N GLN A 218 12.80 6.01 -11.46
CA GLN A 218 13.43 6.25 -12.77
C GLN A 218 13.13 7.65 -13.33
N ALA A 219 11.98 8.22 -12.97
CA ALA A 219 11.63 9.59 -13.34
C ALA A 219 12.26 10.66 -12.41
N GLY A 220 13.07 10.25 -11.43
CA GLY A 220 13.79 11.16 -10.53
C GLY A 220 13.05 11.56 -9.26
N TYR A 221 11.85 11.00 -9.01
CA TYR A 221 11.15 11.24 -7.75
C TYR A 221 11.87 10.55 -6.58
N LYS A 222 11.87 11.24 -5.42
CA LYS A 222 12.31 10.65 -4.17
C LYS A 222 11.10 10.06 -3.44
N ILE A 223 11.30 8.86 -2.88
CA ILE A 223 10.28 8.20 -2.08
C ILE A 223 10.81 8.12 -0.65
N ARG A 224 10.23 8.86 0.28
CA ARG A 224 10.54 8.78 1.70
C ARG A 224 10.00 7.46 2.25
N VAL A 225 10.80 6.79 3.08
CA VAL A 225 10.43 5.53 3.71
C VAL A 225 10.36 5.73 5.22
N ALA A 226 9.22 5.52 5.84
CA ALA A 226 9.12 5.38 7.29
C ALA A 226 9.18 3.91 7.69
N LEU A 227 9.72 3.63 8.88
CA LEU A 227 9.75 2.28 9.42
C LEU A 227 8.51 1.99 10.26
N THR A 228 8.06 0.75 10.22
CA THR A 228 6.99 0.21 11.06
C THR A 228 7.37 -1.17 11.56
N ASP A 229 6.99 -1.49 12.79
CA ASP A 229 7.14 -2.84 13.34
C ASP A 229 5.86 -3.68 13.15
N GLU A 230 4.77 -3.03 12.73
CA GLU A 230 3.49 -3.69 12.52
C GLU A 230 3.54 -4.67 11.34
N ALA A 231 3.02 -5.87 11.58
CA ALA A 231 2.87 -6.85 10.52
C ALA A 231 1.68 -6.47 9.61
N THR A 232 1.89 -6.47 8.32
CA THR A 232 0.80 -6.41 7.34
C THR A 232 0.28 -7.81 7.06
N ILE A 233 -1.03 -7.96 7.07
CA ILE A 233 -1.71 -9.20 6.71
C ILE A 233 -2.60 -8.90 5.50
N GLY A 234 -1.99 -8.98 4.32
CA GLY A 234 -2.73 -8.90 3.06
C GLY A 234 -3.50 -10.19 2.81
N ILE A 235 -4.71 -10.07 2.28
CA ILE A 235 -5.55 -11.20 1.91
C ILE A 235 -5.62 -11.30 0.40
N ASP A 236 -4.93 -12.28 -0.17
CA ASP A 236 -4.85 -12.47 -1.62
C ASP A 236 -5.58 -13.72 -2.11
N THR A 237 -5.78 -14.68 -1.22
CA THR A 237 -6.40 -15.97 -1.51
C THR A 237 -7.49 -16.30 -0.49
N PRO A 238 -8.41 -17.25 -0.80
CA PRO A 238 -9.35 -17.77 0.19
C PRO A 238 -8.67 -18.36 1.44
N ALA A 239 -7.49 -18.96 1.30
CA ALA A 239 -6.73 -19.49 2.44
C ALA A 239 -6.24 -18.38 3.38
N ASP A 240 -5.83 -17.23 2.82
CA ASP A 240 -5.47 -16.06 3.62
C ASP A 240 -6.68 -15.52 4.39
N LEU A 241 -7.87 -15.54 3.75
CA LEU A 241 -9.12 -15.14 4.38
C LEU A 241 -9.46 -16.03 5.59
N GLU A 242 -9.33 -17.35 5.43
CA GLU A 242 -9.56 -18.29 6.53
C GLU A 242 -8.57 -18.07 7.69
N ALA A 243 -7.30 -17.82 7.37
CA ALA A 243 -6.29 -17.50 8.37
C ALA A 243 -6.61 -16.18 9.10
N ALA A 244 -7.07 -15.17 8.35
CA ALA A 244 -7.48 -13.88 8.91
C ALA A 244 -8.71 -13.98 9.81
N CYS A 245 -9.69 -14.82 9.47
CA CYS A 245 -10.86 -15.05 10.32
C CYS A 245 -10.47 -15.67 11.67
N ARG A 246 -9.53 -16.63 11.69
CA ARG A 246 -9.01 -17.24 12.92
C ARG A 246 -8.31 -16.27 13.87
N LEU A 247 -7.80 -15.15 13.36
CA LEU A 247 -7.17 -14.12 14.22
C LEU A 247 -8.20 -13.27 14.99
N LEU A 248 -9.48 -13.38 14.64
CA LEU A 248 -10.57 -12.62 15.27
C LEU A 248 -11.38 -13.46 16.28
N GLU A 249 -11.12 -14.77 16.35
CA GLU A 249 -11.69 -15.71 17.31
C GLU A 249 -10.87 -15.72 18.61
#